data_af74515d7b467f8c38a0cfca2ea6ecbe
#
_entry.id   af74515d7b467f8c38a0cfca2ea6ecbe
#
_cell.length_a   1.000
_cell.length_b   1.000
_cell.length_c   1.000
_cell.angle_alpha   90.00
_cell.angle_beta   90.00
_cell.angle_gamma   90.00
#
_symmetry.space_group_name_H-M   'P 1'
#
loop_
_entity.id
_entity.type
_entity.pdbx_description
1 polymer ?
#
loop_
_entity_poly.entity_id
_entity_poly.type
_entity_poly.pdbx_seq_one_letter_code
_entity_poly.pdbx_strand_id
1 'polypeptide(L)'
;NHNIKPESGFNAEIGYKQLYKFGPITGSLDVAGFYTEYRNMIEYQFGLFRNSDYTMINSIYDVIDEAQNMIEDIKQTKSLSGAGIGIGAQFVNVNHARIYGVEVSTAGKVDIQKEMNLRYTIGYTFTEPEDMDNSKRIEEEKTYTDPLQMKNKSNDTKYLKYRNKHSFKATIDYNYKWFSIGTNLSYRSKILAV
;
A
#
# COMPACT_ATOMS: atom_id res chain seq x y z
N ASN A 1 -7.39 5.66 20.36
CA ASN A 1 -6.60 4.50 20.78
C ASN A 1 -5.31 5.00 21.43
N HIS A 2 -5.19 4.88 22.75
CA HIS A 2 -4.06 5.43 23.54
C HIS A 2 -2.80 4.54 23.51
N ASN A 3 -2.83 3.43 22.77
CA ASN A 3 -1.77 2.41 22.78
C ASN A 3 -0.99 2.31 21.46
N ILE A 4 -1.00 3.33 20.63
CA ILE A 4 -0.18 3.35 19.42
C ILE A 4 1.31 3.44 19.80
N LYS A 5 2.08 2.44 19.38
CA LYS A 5 3.53 2.40 19.57
C LYS A 5 4.22 3.20 18.46
N PRO A 6 5.38 3.82 18.75
CA PRO A 6 6.18 4.48 17.73
C PRO A 6 6.61 3.50 16.64
N GLU A 7 6.51 3.95 15.39
CA GLU A 7 7.04 3.24 14.25
C GLU A 7 8.57 3.33 14.22
N SER A 8 9.24 2.26 13.87
CA SER A 8 10.68 2.21 13.61
C SER A 8 10.98 1.30 12.43
N GLY A 9 12.09 1.52 11.75
CA GLY A 9 12.46 0.68 10.62
C GLY A 9 13.86 0.98 10.11
N PHE A 10 14.29 0.19 9.14
CA PHE A 10 15.51 0.43 8.39
C PHE A 10 15.26 0.23 6.89
N ASN A 11 16.10 0.87 6.10
CA ASN A 11 16.12 0.72 4.64
C ASN A 11 17.55 0.33 4.22
N ALA A 12 17.64 -0.60 3.28
CA ALA A 12 18.88 -0.98 2.60
C ALA A 12 18.64 -0.95 1.09
N GLU A 13 19.56 -0.38 0.35
CA GLU A 13 19.50 -0.29 -1.10
C GLU A 13 20.86 -0.60 -1.70
N ILE A 14 20.85 -1.32 -2.82
CA ILE A 14 22.02 -1.53 -3.65
C ILE A 14 21.68 -1.16 -5.09
N GLY A 15 22.50 -0.32 -5.70
CA GLY A 15 22.26 0.17 -7.06
C GLY A 15 23.48 0.00 -7.96
N TYR A 16 23.19 -0.10 -9.25
CA TYR A 16 24.18 -0.11 -10.32
C TYR A 16 23.78 0.91 -11.38
N LYS A 17 24.73 1.76 -11.78
CA LYS A 17 24.55 2.76 -12.82
C LYS A 17 25.56 2.55 -13.94
N GLN A 18 25.06 2.46 -15.19
CA GLN A 18 25.86 2.30 -16.39
C GLN A 18 25.53 3.41 -17.39
N LEU A 19 26.57 4.13 -17.82
CA LEU A 19 26.46 5.01 -18.98
C LEU A 19 26.62 4.21 -20.26
N TYR A 20 25.87 4.58 -21.29
CA TYR A 20 25.99 3.95 -22.61
C TYR A 20 25.99 4.98 -23.73
N LYS A 21 26.64 4.57 -24.83
CA LYS A 21 26.68 5.32 -26.08
C LYS A 21 26.66 4.34 -27.27
N PHE A 22 25.57 4.39 -28.04
CA PHE A 22 25.39 3.55 -29.23
C PHE A 22 25.05 4.44 -30.44
N GLY A 23 26.06 4.80 -31.23
CA GLY A 23 25.88 5.74 -32.34
C GLY A 23 25.29 7.09 -31.86
N PRO A 24 24.09 7.47 -32.34
CA PRO A 24 23.43 8.72 -31.94
C PRO A 24 22.74 8.67 -30.57
N ILE A 25 22.72 7.51 -29.93
CA ILE A 25 22.02 7.29 -28.64
C ILE A 25 23.03 7.42 -27.50
N THR A 26 22.77 8.32 -26.57
CA THR A 26 23.55 8.43 -25.32
C THR A 26 22.61 8.42 -24.13
N GLY A 27 23.02 7.76 -23.07
CA GLY A 27 22.16 7.70 -21.88
C GLY A 27 22.79 6.97 -20.69
N SER A 28 21.95 6.74 -19.68
CA SER A 28 22.28 5.92 -18.52
C SER A 28 21.19 4.87 -18.28
N LEU A 29 21.62 3.73 -17.77
CA LEU A 29 20.80 2.69 -17.19
C LEU A 29 21.09 2.67 -15.70
N ASP A 30 20.04 2.73 -14.89
CA ASP A 30 20.10 2.62 -13.45
C ASP A 30 19.26 1.40 -13.03
N VAL A 31 19.83 0.53 -12.20
CA VAL A 31 19.14 -0.62 -11.61
C VAL A 31 19.42 -0.61 -10.12
N ALA A 32 18.36 -0.64 -9.32
CA ALA A 32 18.48 -0.69 -7.87
C ALA A 32 17.57 -1.78 -7.29
N GLY A 33 18.08 -2.48 -6.28
CA GLY A 33 17.29 -3.35 -5.43
C GLY A 33 17.17 -2.72 -4.04
N PHE A 34 15.99 -2.70 -3.47
CA PHE A 34 15.74 -2.12 -2.15
C PHE A 34 15.01 -3.09 -1.24
N TYR A 35 15.28 -2.95 0.05
CA TYR A 35 14.62 -3.66 1.13
C TYR A 35 14.36 -2.70 2.29
N THR A 36 13.12 -2.63 2.72
CA THR A 36 12.69 -1.83 3.86
C THR A 36 11.92 -2.71 4.83
N GLU A 37 12.26 -2.64 6.11
CA GLU A 37 11.55 -3.33 7.19
C GLU A 37 11.04 -2.31 8.20
N TYR A 38 9.78 -2.47 8.59
CA TYR A 38 9.12 -1.64 9.60
C TYR A 38 8.68 -2.49 10.76
N ARG A 39 8.82 -1.93 11.97
CA ARG A 39 8.25 -2.46 13.21
C ARG A 39 7.26 -1.45 13.77
N ASN A 40 6.12 -1.97 14.20
CA ASN A 40 5.00 -1.16 14.67
C ASN A 40 4.53 -0.12 13.63
N MET A 41 4.57 -0.46 12.34
CA MET A 41 4.10 0.42 11.26
C MET A 41 2.66 0.86 11.54
N ILE A 42 2.39 2.16 11.38
CA ILE A 42 1.07 2.71 11.67
C ILE A 42 0.23 2.69 10.40
N GLU A 43 -0.91 1.99 10.45
CA GLU A 43 -1.87 1.92 9.35
C GLU A 43 -3.29 2.33 9.80
N TYR A 44 -4.12 2.66 8.82
CA TYR A 44 -5.56 2.85 9.01
C TYR A 44 -6.29 1.52 8.88
N GLN A 45 -7.17 1.26 9.84
CA GLN A 45 -8.10 0.15 9.81
C GLN A 45 -9.53 0.70 9.79
N PHE A 46 -10.25 0.36 8.72
CA PHE A 46 -11.67 0.69 8.58
C PHE A 46 -12.53 -0.50 8.99
N GLY A 47 -13.66 -0.25 9.65
CA GLY A 47 -14.55 -1.32 10.06
C GLY A 47 -15.77 -0.84 10.81
N LEU A 48 -16.47 -1.81 11.40
CA LEU A 48 -17.59 -1.59 12.32
C LEU A 48 -17.07 -1.47 13.75
N PHE A 49 -17.60 -0.53 14.49
CA PHE A 49 -17.18 -0.25 15.86
C PHE A 49 -18.41 -0.18 16.77
N ARG A 50 -18.25 -0.60 18.01
CA ARG A 50 -19.23 -0.30 19.06
C ARG A 50 -19.20 1.19 19.38
N ASN A 51 -20.38 1.79 19.51
CA ASN A 51 -20.47 3.21 19.89
C ASN A 51 -20.13 3.45 21.36
N SER A 52 -20.28 2.44 22.22
CA SER A 52 -20.05 2.54 23.66
C SER A 52 -18.59 2.75 24.04
N ASP A 53 -17.66 2.03 23.39
CA ASP A 53 -16.24 2.00 23.74
C ASP A 53 -15.30 2.14 22.54
N TYR A 54 -15.86 2.30 21.35
CA TYR A 54 -15.14 2.39 20.07
C TYR A 54 -14.26 1.17 19.77
N THR A 55 -14.62 -0.01 20.31
CA THR A 55 -13.95 -1.26 19.97
C THR A 55 -14.40 -1.78 18.61
N MET A 56 -13.47 -2.38 17.86
CA MET A 56 -13.78 -2.93 16.54
C MET A 56 -14.56 -4.23 16.67
N ILE A 57 -15.57 -4.39 15.84
CA ILE A 57 -16.40 -5.59 15.75
C ILE A 57 -15.72 -6.56 14.77
N ASN A 58 -15.31 -7.73 15.26
CA ASN A 58 -14.58 -8.72 14.48
C ASN A 58 -15.37 -10.01 14.25
N SER A 59 -16.49 -10.19 14.92
CA SER A 59 -17.30 -11.41 14.83
C SER A 59 -18.80 -11.14 14.82
N ILE A 60 -19.60 -12.13 14.39
CA ILE A 60 -21.06 -12.07 14.48
C ILE A 60 -21.53 -12.07 15.94
N TYR A 61 -20.76 -12.66 16.84
CA TYR A 61 -21.09 -12.65 18.27
C TYR A 61 -21.00 -11.25 18.86
N ASP A 62 -20.02 -10.44 18.44
CA ASP A 62 -19.92 -9.03 18.82
C ASP A 62 -21.14 -8.22 18.37
N VAL A 63 -21.71 -8.54 17.18
CA VAL A 63 -22.93 -7.92 16.67
C VAL A 63 -24.15 -8.32 17.49
N ILE A 64 -24.25 -9.60 17.84
CA ILE A 64 -25.37 -10.13 18.65
C ILE A 64 -25.32 -9.53 20.05
N ASP A 65 -24.14 -9.48 20.65
CA ASP A 65 -23.93 -8.92 21.99
C ASP A 65 -24.33 -7.43 22.03
N GLU A 66 -23.91 -6.67 21.03
CA GLU A 66 -24.28 -5.26 20.94
C GLU A 66 -25.78 -5.05 20.71
N ALA A 67 -26.43 -5.93 19.92
CA ALA A 67 -27.87 -5.88 19.73
C ALA A 67 -28.63 -6.19 21.03
N GLN A 68 -28.14 -7.11 21.86
CA GLN A 68 -28.69 -7.40 23.16
C GLN A 68 -28.54 -6.22 24.12
N ASN A 69 -27.36 -5.59 24.15
CA ASN A 69 -27.10 -4.39 24.94
C ASN A 69 -28.01 -3.23 24.54
N MET A 70 -28.27 -3.03 23.25
CA MET A 70 -29.20 -2.04 22.73
C MET A 70 -30.65 -2.30 23.24
N ILE A 71 -31.10 -3.55 23.23
CA ILE A 71 -32.44 -3.92 23.70
C ILE A 71 -32.55 -3.69 25.20
N GLU A 72 -31.55 -4.01 25.99
CA GLU A 72 -31.54 -3.76 27.42
C GLU A 72 -31.54 -2.28 27.76
N ASP A 73 -30.74 -1.49 27.06
CA ASP A 73 -30.65 -0.04 27.27
C ASP A 73 -31.99 0.64 26.96
N ILE A 74 -32.67 0.25 25.90
CA ILE A 74 -34.03 0.72 25.57
C ILE A 74 -35.03 0.34 26.67
N LYS A 75 -34.96 -0.86 27.23
CA LYS A 75 -35.85 -1.30 28.29
C LYS A 75 -35.66 -0.52 29.59
N GLN A 76 -34.41 -0.19 29.93
CA GLN A 76 -34.07 0.46 31.20
C GLN A 76 -34.21 1.98 31.14
N THR A 77 -33.69 2.59 30.08
CA THR A 77 -33.55 4.06 29.99
C THR A 77 -34.57 4.71 29.05
N LYS A 78 -35.25 3.92 28.22
CA LYS A 78 -36.07 4.38 27.08
C LYS A 78 -35.28 5.28 26.10
N SER A 79 -33.95 5.13 26.08
CA SER A 79 -33.04 5.93 25.29
C SER A 79 -31.95 5.02 24.68
N LEU A 80 -31.52 5.33 23.49
CA LEU A 80 -30.38 4.68 22.77
C LEU A 80 -29.06 5.41 23.05
N SER A 81 -28.79 5.77 24.29
CA SER A 81 -27.60 6.53 24.59
C SER A 81 -26.38 5.60 24.73
N GLY A 82 -25.48 5.65 23.77
CA GLY A 82 -24.20 4.95 23.79
C GLY A 82 -24.16 3.54 23.21
N ALA A 83 -25.31 2.89 23.03
CA ALA A 83 -25.41 1.59 22.37
C ALA A 83 -25.44 1.71 20.84
N GLY A 84 -25.02 0.68 20.15
CA GLY A 84 -25.12 0.58 18.71
C GLY A 84 -23.78 0.42 18.00
N ILE A 85 -23.87 0.29 16.68
CA ILE A 85 -22.76 0.01 15.79
C ILE A 85 -22.60 1.17 14.80
N GLY A 86 -21.39 1.66 14.66
CA GLY A 86 -21.03 2.68 13.68
C GLY A 86 -19.90 2.23 12.74
N ILE A 87 -19.82 2.87 11.57
CA ILE A 87 -18.67 2.74 10.67
C ILE A 87 -17.61 3.73 11.12
N GLY A 88 -16.39 3.27 11.23
CA GLY A 88 -15.28 4.10 11.68
C GLY A 88 -13.94 3.71 11.10
N ALA A 89 -12.94 4.50 11.46
CA ALA A 89 -11.54 4.25 11.16
C ALA A 89 -10.70 4.46 12.42
N GLN A 90 -9.72 3.60 12.62
CA GLN A 90 -8.74 3.76 13.70
C GLN A 90 -7.32 3.57 13.18
N PHE A 91 -6.37 4.15 13.89
CA PHE A 91 -4.97 3.82 13.73
C PHE A 91 -4.65 2.52 14.48
N VAL A 92 -3.91 1.65 13.82
CA VAL A 92 -3.41 0.40 14.40
C VAL A 92 -1.93 0.25 14.09
N ASN A 93 -1.21 -0.47 14.93
CA ASN A 93 0.14 -0.88 14.56
C ASN A 93 0.09 -2.23 13.85
N VAL A 94 0.69 -2.29 12.66
CA VAL A 94 1.17 -3.52 12.04
C VAL A 94 2.52 -3.82 12.68
N ASN A 95 2.62 -4.92 13.44
CA ASN A 95 3.82 -5.15 14.24
C ASN A 95 5.07 -5.35 13.39
N HIS A 96 4.94 -6.02 12.24
CA HIS A 96 6.05 -6.33 11.37
C HIS A 96 5.64 -6.27 9.88
N ALA A 97 6.17 -5.30 9.18
CA ALA A 97 5.94 -5.11 7.76
C ALA A 97 7.27 -5.03 7.00
N ARG A 98 7.28 -5.50 5.75
CA ARG A 98 8.43 -5.35 4.86
C ARG A 98 8.01 -4.94 3.46
N ILE A 99 8.85 -4.17 2.83
CA ILE A 99 8.68 -3.75 1.44
C ILE A 99 10.01 -3.97 0.74
N TYR A 100 10.01 -4.77 -0.31
CA TYR A 100 11.20 -4.99 -1.11
C TYR A 100 10.86 -4.95 -2.60
N GLY A 101 11.86 -4.68 -3.41
CA GLY A 101 11.61 -4.56 -4.83
C GLY A 101 12.84 -4.23 -5.64
N VAL A 102 12.56 -3.96 -6.91
CA VAL A 102 13.57 -3.58 -7.89
C VAL A 102 13.09 -2.37 -8.67
N GLU A 103 13.97 -1.42 -8.87
CA GLU A 103 13.79 -0.30 -9.78
C GLU A 103 14.73 -0.43 -10.97
N VAL A 104 14.21 -0.20 -12.17
CA VAL A 104 15.00 -0.11 -13.40
C VAL A 104 14.60 1.17 -14.10
N SER A 105 15.56 2.04 -14.37
CA SER A 105 15.30 3.24 -15.13
C SER A 105 16.39 3.51 -16.16
N THR A 106 15.97 4.16 -17.23
CA THR A 106 16.91 4.65 -18.25
C THR A 106 16.52 6.06 -18.66
N ALA A 107 17.53 6.91 -18.80
CA ALA A 107 17.35 8.25 -19.31
C ALA A 107 18.42 8.51 -20.38
N GLY A 108 18.02 9.19 -21.45
CA GLY A 108 18.95 9.42 -22.51
C GLY A 108 18.45 10.41 -23.58
N LYS A 109 19.28 10.52 -24.59
CA LYS A 109 19.09 11.39 -25.73
C LYS A 109 19.45 10.64 -27.01
N VAL A 110 18.66 10.84 -28.05
CA VAL A 110 18.93 10.38 -29.41
C VAL A 110 19.14 11.62 -30.29
N ASP A 111 20.33 11.82 -30.82
CA ASP A 111 20.63 12.88 -31.78
C ASP A 111 20.30 12.38 -33.19
N ILE A 112 19.13 12.77 -33.72
CA ILE A 112 18.63 12.29 -35.03
C ILE A 112 19.29 13.07 -36.16
N GLN A 113 19.36 14.39 -36.01
CA GLN A 113 20.02 15.32 -36.95
C GLN A 113 20.55 16.54 -36.20
N LYS A 114 21.29 17.44 -36.88
CA LYS A 114 21.99 18.58 -36.28
C LYS A 114 21.12 19.46 -35.37
N GLU A 115 19.82 19.59 -35.63
CA GLU A 115 18.90 20.40 -34.82
C GLU A 115 17.68 19.60 -34.35
N MET A 116 17.77 18.27 -34.39
CA MET A 116 16.70 17.34 -34.06
C MET A 116 17.18 16.32 -33.08
N ASN A 117 16.55 16.28 -31.91
CA ASN A 117 16.85 15.28 -30.89
C ASN A 117 15.59 14.83 -30.15
N LEU A 118 15.65 13.64 -29.63
CA LEU A 118 14.63 13.06 -28.75
C LEU A 118 15.29 12.76 -27.41
N ARG A 119 14.66 13.25 -26.32
CA ARG A 119 15.04 12.90 -24.95
C ARG A 119 14.01 11.93 -24.40
N TYR A 120 14.45 10.98 -23.60
CA TYR A 120 13.56 10.03 -22.97
C TYR A 120 14.00 9.74 -21.53
N THR A 121 13.01 9.44 -20.69
CA THR A 121 13.19 8.87 -19.37
C THR A 121 12.13 7.79 -19.21
N ILE A 122 12.55 6.56 -18.94
CA ILE A 122 11.67 5.41 -18.77
C ILE A 122 12.05 4.75 -17.46
N GLY A 123 11.07 4.50 -16.60
CA GLY A 123 11.28 3.86 -15.31
C GLY A 123 10.21 2.81 -15.04
N TYR A 124 10.63 1.74 -14.41
CA TYR A 124 9.77 0.67 -13.92
C TYR A 124 10.18 0.31 -12.51
N THR A 125 9.20 0.19 -11.62
CA THR A 125 9.39 -0.25 -10.24
C THR A 125 8.50 -1.45 -9.98
N PHE A 126 9.08 -2.52 -9.48
CA PHE A 126 8.39 -3.64 -8.86
C PHE A 126 8.54 -3.55 -7.35
N THR A 127 7.45 -3.72 -6.63
CA THR A 127 7.38 -3.64 -5.17
C THR A 127 6.57 -4.80 -4.62
N GLU A 128 7.10 -5.53 -3.65
CA GLU A 128 6.36 -6.52 -2.86
C GLU A 128 6.15 -5.98 -1.44
N PRO A 129 4.97 -5.45 -1.12
CA PRO A 129 4.63 -4.91 0.19
C PRO A 129 3.93 -5.96 1.04
N GLU A 130 4.61 -6.50 2.05
CA GLU A 130 4.09 -7.60 2.88
C GLU A 130 3.80 -7.16 4.32
N ASP A 131 2.64 -7.57 4.81
CA ASP A 131 2.30 -7.61 6.22
C ASP A 131 2.69 -9.00 6.76
N MET A 132 3.77 -9.04 7.53
CA MET A 132 4.35 -10.29 8.01
C MET A 132 3.49 -10.97 9.09
N ASP A 133 2.71 -10.21 9.84
CA ASP A 133 1.84 -10.75 10.90
C ASP A 133 0.59 -11.36 10.28
N ASN A 134 -0.03 -10.69 9.33
CA ASN A 134 -1.17 -11.23 8.59
C ASN A 134 -0.79 -12.46 7.76
N SER A 135 0.40 -12.50 7.21
CA SER A 135 0.89 -13.68 6.48
C SER A 135 0.94 -14.92 7.36
N LYS A 136 1.47 -14.78 8.59
CA LYS A 136 1.52 -15.89 9.58
C LYS A 136 0.11 -16.29 10.02
N ARG A 137 -0.73 -15.33 10.37
CA ARG A 137 -2.11 -15.57 10.79
C ARG A 137 -2.93 -16.31 9.71
N ILE A 138 -2.81 -15.91 8.44
CA ILE A 138 -3.50 -16.58 7.32
C ILE A 138 -3.01 -18.02 7.15
N GLU A 139 -1.74 -18.32 7.38
CA GLU A 139 -1.21 -19.68 7.33
C GLU A 139 -1.73 -20.53 8.50
N GLU A 140 -1.85 -19.97 9.68
CA GLU A 140 -2.38 -20.65 10.87
C GLU A 140 -3.89 -20.88 10.78
N GLU A 141 -4.66 -19.91 10.30
CA GLU A 141 -6.13 -19.98 10.14
C GLU A 141 -6.60 -20.95 9.04
N LYS A 142 -5.76 -21.34 8.09
CA LYS A 142 -6.07 -22.43 7.15
C LYS A 142 -6.34 -23.75 7.87
N THR A 143 -5.93 -23.87 9.13
CA THR A 143 -6.08 -25.05 9.96
C THR A 143 -7.35 -25.03 10.83
N TYR A 144 -7.95 -23.84 11.05
CA TYR A 144 -9.13 -23.68 11.90
C TYR A 144 -10.06 -22.60 11.35
N THR A 145 -11.19 -22.99 10.80
CA THR A 145 -12.19 -22.04 10.28
C THR A 145 -13.42 -22.09 11.16
N ASP A 146 -13.59 -21.10 12.03
CA ASP A 146 -14.89 -20.83 12.66
C ASP A 146 -15.82 -20.17 11.59
N PRO A 147 -16.90 -20.85 11.15
CA PRO A 147 -17.78 -20.32 10.11
C PRO A 147 -18.54 -19.05 10.53
N LEU A 148 -18.51 -18.68 11.81
CA LEU A 148 -19.20 -17.51 12.37
C LEU A 148 -18.28 -16.28 12.51
N GLN A 149 -16.98 -16.41 12.25
CA GLN A 149 -16.12 -15.25 12.15
C GLN A 149 -16.42 -14.42 10.90
N MET A 150 -16.66 -13.15 11.09
CA MET A 150 -16.83 -12.20 9.99
C MET A 150 -15.48 -12.00 9.32
N LYS A 151 -15.32 -12.55 8.10
CA LYS A 151 -14.14 -12.29 7.27
C LYS A 151 -14.13 -10.83 6.85
N ASN A 152 -13.35 -10.05 7.56
CA ASN A 152 -13.07 -8.69 7.13
C ASN A 152 -12.00 -8.76 6.02
N LYS A 153 -12.44 -8.70 4.75
CA LYS A 153 -11.56 -8.82 3.57
C LYS A 153 -10.36 -7.88 3.60
N SER A 154 -10.46 -6.76 4.30
CA SER A 154 -9.36 -5.81 4.43
C SER A 154 -8.24 -6.31 5.36
N ASN A 155 -8.53 -7.26 6.25
CA ASN A 155 -7.58 -7.82 7.19
C ASN A 155 -7.07 -9.22 6.77
N ASP A 156 -7.69 -9.85 5.76
CA ASP A 156 -7.35 -11.20 5.28
C ASP A 156 -6.33 -11.19 4.14
N THR A 157 -5.52 -10.18 4.03
CA THR A 157 -4.50 -10.08 2.98
C THR A 157 -3.10 -10.02 3.59
N LYS A 158 -2.18 -10.74 2.97
CA LYS A 158 -0.75 -10.68 3.30
C LYS A 158 -0.08 -9.39 2.84
N TYR A 159 -0.80 -8.53 2.14
CA TYR A 159 -0.25 -7.29 1.59
C TYR A 159 -0.60 -6.09 2.45
N LEU A 160 0.32 -5.15 2.52
CA LEU A 160 0.07 -3.83 3.09
C LEU A 160 -1.00 -3.09 2.26
N LYS A 161 -1.87 -2.38 2.96
CA LYS A 161 -2.97 -1.63 2.35
C LYS A 161 -2.47 -0.48 1.49
N TYR A 162 -3.29 -0.09 0.51
CA TYR A 162 -3.06 1.07 -0.37
C TYR A 162 -1.75 1.02 -1.15
N ARG A 163 -1.18 -0.17 -1.41
CA ARG A 163 0.03 -0.37 -2.19
C ARG A 163 -0.25 -1.05 -3.51
N ASN A 164 0.54 -0.71 -4.52
CA ASN A 164 0.53 -1.35 -5.83
C ASN A 164 1.87 -2.05 -6.07
N LYS A 165 1.86 -3.16 -6.83
CA LYS A 165 3.07 -3.92 -7.14
C LYS A 165 3.90 -3.32 -8.26
N HIS A 166 3.25 -2.79 -9.28
CA HIS A 166 3.90 -2.35 -10.50
C HIS A 166 3.65 -0.87 -10.76
N SER A 167 4.70 -0.13 -11.02
CA SER A 167 4.64 1.25 -11.47
C SER A 167 5.53 1.41 -12.70
N PHE A 168 5.00 2.05 -13.73
CA PHE A 168 5.73 2.39 -14.94
C PHE A 168 5.54 3.88 -15.23
N LYS A 169 6.63 4.54 -15.63
CA LYS A 169 6.60 5.94 -16.07
C LYS A 169 7.47 6.09 -17.31
N ALA A 170 7.00 6.84 -18.28
CA ALA A 170 7.77 7.20 -19.46
C ALA A 170 7.53 8.66 -19.81
N THR A 171 8.59 9.38 -20.05
CA THR A 171 8.57 10.76 -20.59
C THR A 171 9.39 10.77 -21.85
N ILE A 172 8.84 11.38 -22.89
CA ILE A 172 9.51 11.52 -24.19
C ILE A 172 9.32 12.98 -24.64
N ASP A 173 10.43 13.64 -24.95
CA ASP A 173 10.47 15.01 -25.46
C ASP A 173 11.18 15.01 -26.80
N TYR A 174 10.45 15.45 -27.84
CA TYR A 174 11.00 15.68 -29.18
C TYR A 174 11.31 17.16 -29.36
N ASN A 175 12.51 17.46 -29.81
CA ASN A 175 12.98 18.83 -30.05
C ASN A 175 13.46 18.95 -31.50
N TYR A 176 12.96 19.98 -32.17
CA TYR A 176 13.37 20.35 -33.52
C TYR A 176 13.50 21.87 -33.63
N LYS A 177 14.73 22.36 -33.80
CA LYS A 177 15.02 23.82 -33.82
C LYS A 177 14.44 24.53 -32.58
N TRP A 178 13.52 25.44 -32.80
CA TRP A 178 12.80 26.20 -31.77
C TRP A 178 11.56 25.50 -31.23
N PHE A 179 11.15 24.40 -31.83
CA PHE A 179 9.95 23.64 -31.44
C PHE A 179 10.27 22.47 -30.53
N SER A 180 9.47 22.30 -29.50
CA SER A 180 9.55 21.13 -28.59
C SER A 180 8.16 20.62 -28.29
N ILE A 181 8.00 19.31 -28.32
CA ILE A 181 6.78 18.62 -27.90
C ILE A 181 7.13 17.43 -27.01
N GLY A 182 6.43 17.29 -25.89
CA GLY A 182 6.66 16.22 -24.94
C GLY A 182 5.38 15.48 -24.56
N THR A 183 5.55 14.24 -24.14
CA THR A 183 4.47 13.42 -23.59
C THR A 183 4.96 12.68 -22.35
N ASN A 184 4.02 12.46 -21.42
CA ASN A 184 4.25 11.70 -20.19
C ASN A 184 3.20 10.59 -20.08
N LEU A 185 3.65 9.37 -19.87
CA LEU A 185 2.82 8.20 -19.60
C LEU A 185 3.12 7.69 -18.20
N SER A 186 2.08 7.44 -17.39
CA SER A 186 2.19 6.82 -16.09
C SER A 186 1.17 5.70 -15.95
N TYR A 187 1.64 4.54 -15.50
CA TYR A 187 0.80 3.40 -15.20
C TYR A 187 1.10 2.89 -13.79
N ARG A 188 0.07 2.51 -13.06
CA ARG A 188 0.16 1.80 -11.79
C ARG A 188 -0.79 0.61 -11.81
N SER A 189 -0.33 -0.53 -11.30
CA SER A 189 -1.21 -1.68 -11.12
C SER A 189 -2.31 -1.40 -10.09
N LYS A 190 -3.30 -2.26 -10.02
CA LYS A 190 -4.34 -2.19 -8.98
C LYS A 190 -3.73 -2.21 -7.58
N ILE A 191 -4.42 -1.58 -6.65
CA ILE A 191 -4.14 -1.65 -5.22
C ILE A 191 -4.40 -3.08 -4.74
N LEU A 192 -3.49 -3.61 -3.91
CA LEU A 192 -3.52 -5.02 -3.47
C LEU A 192 -4.52 -5.25 -2.34
N ALA A 193 -4.64 -4.28 -1.45
CA ALA A 193 -5.53 -4.31 -0.30
C ALA A 193 -6.07 -2.91 0.01
N VAL A 194 -7.30 -2.82 0.48
CA VAL A 194 -8.01 -1.59 0.83
C VAL A 194 -8.51 -1.67 2.27
#